data_9e022e586eacb97ba3bee14bf9893181
#
_entry.id   9e022e586eacb97ba3bee14bf9893181
#
_cell.length_a   1.000
_cell.length_b   1.000
_cell.length_c   1.000
_cell.angle_alpha   90.00
_cell.angle_beta   90.00
_cell.angle_gamma   90.00
#
_symmetry.space_group_name_H-M   'P 1'
#
loop_
_entity.id
_entity.type
_entity.pdbx_description
1 polymer ?
#
loop_
_entity_poly.entity_id
_entity_poly.type
_entity_poly.pdbx_seq_one_letter_code
_entity_poly.pdbx_strand_id
1 'polypeptide(L)'
;MKEELWKLLRQYQQHHGIGGIGIIRMSGKECFEVLEKIFVPKNYKEIEKIPGYTMKYGHIVENGEIVDEVLVSYFKEPKSYTSENMCEINSHGGIVILRKILELCLSNGAVLAEPGEFTKRAFLNGRIDLLQAESVIDIINSKSEKEAKASIKQLEGVLSKKIKEIKQLIMDEMVNVEVSIDYPEYDVEDVTNKQLLVMLDKVRGLLSKLEKSFDDGKLLREGIKTAIIGRPNAGKSSLLNSILKEDRAIVTEFEGTTRDTIEEFVTISGIPLKLIDTAGIRRNAKDEVEKIGIAKSKEIASEADLVIAIFDASKELTEEDIQILDIIKNKKSIIILNKIDLDVKLDENDERLTNVSSNIVKISALNSMGIENIYKVIENMFNFNDINVDNEVMITNLRQKNLISQAIEQVDKAKETIQSGMPLDIVSIFIREILEDLSKITGEAVTDDIIDEIFSKFCLGK
;
A
#
# COMPACT_ATOMS: atom_id res chain seq x y z
N MET A 1 6.37 33.61 7.15
CA MET A 1 7.70 33.79 6.57
C MET A 1 8.55 32.69 7.14
N LYS A 2 8.55 31.56 6.50
CA LYS A 2 9.41 30.42 6.88
C LYS A 2 10.69 30.58 6.07
N GLU A 3 11.79 30.84 6.76
CA GLU A 3 13.12 30.58 6.21
C GLU A 3 13.14 29.08 5.87
N GLU A 4 13.12 28.77 4.58
CA GLU A 4 13.13 27.41 4.11
C GLU A 4 14.50 26.79 4.39
N LEU A 5 14.53 25.99 5.43
CA LEU A 5 15.67 25.15 5.77
C LEU A 5 15.89 24.09 4.67
N TRP A 6 17.11 24.01 4.20
CA TRP A 6 17.58 23.04 3.19
C TRP A 6 17.75 21.68 3.81
N LYS A 7 17.13 20.66 3.20
CA LYS A 7 17.10 19.32 3.80
C LYS A 7 17.75 18.27 2.89
N LEU A 8 18.53 17.40 3.49
CA LEU A 8 19.33 16.37 2.86
C LEU A 8 18.87 14.98 3.26
N LEU A 9 18.86 14.02 2.35
CA LEU A 9 18.50 12.67 2.67
C LEU A 9 19.56 11.64 2.31
N ARG A 10 19.72 10.66 3.18
CA ARG A 10 20.47 9.44 2.99
C ARG A 10 19.52 8.32 2.61
N GLN A 11 19.67 7.74 1.43
CA GLN A 11 19.01 6.49 1.10
C GLN A 11 20.02 5.34 1.26
N TYR A 12 19.79 4.48 2.25
CA TYR A 12 20.31 3.14 2.21
C TYR A 12 19.42 2.32 1.28
N GLN A 13 19.87 2.07 0.07
CA GLN A 13 19.33 0.96 -0.68
C GLN A 13 20.13 -0.27 -0.30
N GLN A 14 19.65 -0.99 0.69
CA GLN A 14 19.67 -2.45 0.84
C GLN A 14 19.37 -2.82 2.30
N HIS A 15 18.58 -3.86 2.49
CA HIS A 15 18.54 -4.63 3.73
C HIS A 15 19.96 -4.81 4.29
N HIS A 16 20.18 -4.48 5.54
CA HIS A 16 21.39 -4.72 6.36
C HIS A 16 22.57 -5.39 5.64
N GLY A 17 23.19 -4.70 4.66
CA GLY A 17 24.33 -5.20 3.91
C GLY A 17 25.16 -4.08 3.30
N ILE A 18 26.46 -4.32 3.14
CA ILE A 18 27.37 -3.45 2.41
C ILE A 18 27.00 -3.55 0.92
N GLY A 19 26.39 -2.50 0.37
CA GLY A 19 26.12 -2.40 -1.07
C GLY A 19 27.30 -1.89 -1.85
N GLY A 20 27.39 -2.21 -3.16
CA GLY A 20 28.44 -1.64 -4.03
C GLY A 20 28.28 -0.14 -4.27
N ILE A 21 27.03 0.38 -4.23
CA ILE A 21 26.69 1.79 -4.49
C ILE A 21 25.77 2.29 -3.39
N GLY A 22 26.02 3.54 -2.95
CA GLY A 22 25.13 4.28 -2.07
C GLY A 22 24.77 5.62 -2.68
N ILE A 23 23.59 6.12 -2.42
CA ILE A 23 23.07 7.37 -2.98
C ILE A 23 22.75 8.35 -1.85
N ILE A 24 23.27 9.57 -1.96
CA ILE A 24 22.89 10.71 -1.13
C ILE A 24 22.18 11.72 -2.01
N ARG A 25 20.93 12.06 -1.64
CA ARG A 25 20.10 12.99 -2.40
C ARG A 25 19.99 14.32 -1.67
N MET A 26 20.11 15.41 -2.38
CA MET A 26 19.84 16.78 -1.90
C MET A 26 18.80 17.45 -2.78
N SER A 27 17.89 18.22 -2.17
CA SER A 27 16.88 19.02 -2.86
C SER A 27 16.71 20.38 -2.20
N GLY A 28 16.52 21.41 -3.01
CA GLY A 28 16.31 22.78 -2.57
C GLY A 28 17.13 23.79 -3.38
N LYS A 29 16.85 25.06 -3.21
CA LYS A 29 17.50 26.15 -4.00
C LYS A 29 19.01 26.14 -3.90
N GLU A 30 19.57 25.91 -2.69
CA GLU A 30 20.99 25.97 -2.39
C GLU A 30 21.72 24.62 -2.54
N CYS A 31 21.04 23.57 -3.04
CA CYS A 31 21.62 22.23 -3.10
C CYS A 31 22.91 22.19 -3.96
N PHE A 32 23.00 23.02 -5.00
CA PHE A 32 24.22 23.12 -5.83
C PHE A 32 25.32 23.90 -5.14
N GLU A 33 24.99 24.92 -4.30
CA GLU A 33 25.99 25.65 -3.52
C GLU A 33 26.61 24.74 -2.44
N VAL A 34 25.83 23.88 -1.79
CA VAL A 34 26.34 22.87 -0.86
C VAL A 34 27.23 21.87 -1.62
N LEU A 35 26.77 21.40 -2.76
CA LEU A 35 27.51 20.46 -3.59
C LEU A 35 28.87 21.03 -4.04
N GLU A 36 28.92 22.31 -4.43
CA GLU A 36 30.12 22.99 -4.91
C GLU A 36 31.24 23.04 -3.88
N LYS A 37 30.90 23.06 -2.58
CA LYS A 37 31.86 23.08 -1.49
C LYS A 37 32.54 21.73 -1.24
N ILE A 38 31.92 20.62 -1.69
CA ILE A 38 32.38 19.26 -1.36
C ILE A 38 32.72 18.42 -2.60
N PHE A 39 32.31 18.82 -3.79
CA PHE A 39 32.46 18.05 -5.01
C PHE A 39 33.38 18.75 -6.05
N VAL A 40 34.39 18.05 -6.51
CA VAL A 40 35.31 18.50 -7.55
C VAL A 40 35.09 17.68 -8.81
N PRO A 41 34.42 18.21 -9.83
CA PRO A 41 34.17 17.51 -11.09
C PRO A 41 35.47 17.48 -11.93
N LYS A 42 35.73 16.37 -12.60
CA LYS A 42 36.98 16.19 -13.39
C LYS A 42 37.11 17.15 -14.56
N ASN A 43 36.01 17.53 -15.22
CA ASN A 43 36.03 18.25 -16.51
C ASN A 43 35.27 19.59 -16.49
N TYR A 44 34.78 20.07 -15.34
CA TYR A 44 34.02 21.31 -15.22
C TYR A 44 34.51 22.16 -14.05
N LYS A 45 34.59 23.46 -14.26
CA LYS A 45 35.06 24.39 -13.23
C LYS A 45 33.93 25.03 -12.41
N GLU A 46 32.67 25.04 -12.96
CA GLU A 46 31.56 25.72 -12.36
C GLU A 46 30.33 24.78 -12.38
N ILE A 47 29.86 24.39 -11.21
CA ILE A 47 28.74 23.43 -11.05
C ILE A 47 27.41 24.04 -11.56
N GLU A 48 27.19 25.33 -11.34
CA GLU A 48 25.98 26.02 -11.80
C GLU A 48 25.76 25.97 -13.31
N LYS A 49 26.85 25.88 -14.08
CA LYS A 49 26.79 25.81 -15.55
C LYS A 49 26.50 24.42 -16.10
N ILE A 50 26.46 23.41 -15.22
CA ILE A 50 26.15 22.03 -15.63
C ILE A 50 24.66 21.97 -16.03
N PRO A 51 24.31 21.47 -17.23
CA PRO A 51 22.92 21.32 -17.63
C PRO A 51 22.18 20.34 -16.73
N GLY A 52 20.85 20.56 -16.53
CA GLY A 52 19.99 19.57 -15.90
C GLY A 52 19.96 18.23 -16.67
N TYR A 53 19.58 17.15 -15.98
CA TYR A 53 19.59 15.77 -16.51
C TYR A 53 20.96 15.33 -17.02
N THR A 54 22.01 15.72 -16.33
CA THR A 54 23.37 15.29 -16.64
C THR A 54 24.01 14.61 -15.45
N MET A 55 24.96 13.74 -15.73
CA MET A 55 25.78 13.06 -14.73
C MET A 55 27.23 13.45 -14.91
N LYS A 56 27.94 13.75 -13.85
CA LYS A 56 29.33 14.13 -13.83
C LYS A 56 30.15 13.24 -12.90
N TYR A 57 31.29 12.81 -13.41
CA TYR A 57 32.28 12.10 -12.63
C TYR A 57 33.21 13.10 -11.93
N GLY A 58 33.57 12.81 -10.69
CA GLY A 58 34.50 13.61 -9.91
C GLY A 58 34.77 12.99 -8.54
N HIS A 59 35.24 13.82 -7.62
CA HIS A 59 35.61 13.40 -6.27
C HIS A 59 34.86 14.23 -5.21
N ILE A 60 34.47 13.58 -4.15
CA ILE A 60 34.11 14.28 -2.90
C ILE A 60 35.43 14.57 -2.17
N VAL A 61 35.60 15.81 -1.74
CA VAL A 61 36.84 16.30 -1.14
C VAL A 61 36.55 16.99 0.19
N GLU A 62 37.42 16.72 1.18
CA GLU A 62 37.43 17.42 2.48
C GLU A 62 38.86 17.93 2.72
N ASN A 63 39.02 19.23 2.97
CA ASN A 63 40.30 19.86 3.25
C ASN A 63 41.40 19.52 2.24
N GLY A 64 41.05 19.29 0.98
CA GLY A 64 42.00 18.94 -0.11
C GLY A 64 42.27 17.44 -0.23
N GLU A 65 41.74 16.60 0.66
CA GLU A 65 41.86 15.14 0.59
C GLU A 65 40.64 14.52 -0.07
N ILE A 66 40.86 13.49 -0.91
CA ILE A 66 39.79 12.77 -1.58
C ILE A 66 39.12 11.83 -0.57
N VAL A 67 37.80 11.99 -0.38
CA VAL A 67 36.97 11.14 0.46
C VAL A 67 36.46 9.94 -0.36
N ASP A 68 35.97 10.21 -1.58
CA ASP A 68 35.44 9.15 -2.47
C ASP A 68 35.43 9.64 -3.93
N GLU A 69 35.44 8.68 -4.85
CA GLU A 69 35.21 8.85 -6.28
C GLU A 69 33.73 8.62 -6.58
N VAL A 70 33.06 9.61 -7.18
CA VAL A 70 31.60 9.60 -7.27
C VAL A 70 31.09 9.99 -8.67
N LEU A 71 29.83 9.60 -8.93
CA LEU A 71 29.02 10.13 -10.02
C LEU A 71 27.92 11.01 -9.44
N VAL A 72 27.83 12.26 -9.86
CA VAL A 72 26.80 13.19 -9.42
C VAL A 72 25.81 13.47 -10.54
N SER A 73 24.52 13.18 -10.28
CA SER A 73 23.39 13.51 -11.15
C SER A 73 22.82 14.88 -10.79
N TYR A 74 22.54 15.71 -11.80
CA TYR A 74 22.02 17.07 -11.65
C TYR A 74 20.62 17.19 -12.22
N PHE A 75 19.70 17.73 -11.41
CA PHE A 75 18.31 18.00 -11.81
C PHE A 75 17.99 19.46 -11.49
N LYS A 76 17.69 20.26 -12.52
CA LYS A 76 17.32 21.67 -12.36
C LYS A 76 15.81 21.84 -12.33
N GLU A 77 15.37 22.74 -11.46
CA GLU A 77 13.97 23.14 -11.39
C GLU A 77 13.39 23.61 -12.74
N PRO A 78 12.12 23.34 -13.03
CA PRO A 78 11.19 22.50 -12.28
C PRO A 78 11.33 21.00 -12.63
N LYS A 79 12.33 20.61 -13.42
CA LYS A 79 12.52 19.25 -13.94
C LYS A 79 13.34 18.39 -12.99
N SER A 80 12.75 18.03 -11.85
CA SER A 80 13.32 17.15 -10.84
C SER A 80 12.23 16.34 -10.15
N TYR A 81 12.59 15.45 -9.22
CA TYR A 81 11.61 14.70 -8.43
C TYR A 81 10.75 15.61 -7.55
N THR A 82 11.36 16.62 -6.93
CA THR A 82 10.70 17.57 -6.02
C THR A 82 10.19 18.84 -6.70
N SER A 83 10.44 19.00 -8.01
CA SER A 83 10.33 20.26 -8.75
C SER A 83 11.25 21.39 -8.28
N GLU A 84 12.22 21.10 -7.42
CA GLU A 84 13.28 22.01 -6.97
C GLU A 84 14.61 21.63 -7.65
N ASN A 85 15.66 22.45 -7.46
CA ASN A 85 17.01 22.02 -7.79
C ASN A 85 17.36 20.80 -6.94
N MET A 86 17.90 19.75 -7.57
CA MET A 86 18.19 18.49 -6.89
C MET A 86 19.47 17.87 -7.44
N CYS A 87 20.23 17.21 -6.59
CA CYS A 87 21.33 16.36 -7.01
C CYS A 87 21.32 15.02 -6.26
N GLU A 88 21.94 14.02 -6.92
CA GLU A 88 22.16 12.69 -6.33
C GLU A 88 23.65 12.37 -6.46
N ILE A 89 24.30 12.12 -5.31
CA ILE A 89 25.70 11.71 -5.20
C ILE A 89 25.71 10.19 -5.11
N ASN A 90 26.13 9.54 -6.18
CA ASN A 90 26.32 8.09 -6.24
C ASN A 90 27.76 7.78 -5.85
N SER A 91 27.95 7.27 -4.65
CA SER A 91 29.24 6.94 -4.02
C SER A 91 29.39 5.43 -3.84
N HIS A 92 30.57 4.98 -3.40
CA HIS A 92 30.69 3.62 -2.89
C HIS A 92 29.78 3.40 -1.69
N GLY A 93 29.11 2.23 -1.65
CA GLY A 93 28.04 1.92 -0.69
C GLY A 93 28.50 1.55 0.71
N GLY A 94 29.78 1.76 1.04
CA GLY A 94 30.30 1.53 2.38
C GLY A 94 29.71 2.51 3.41
N ILE A 95 29.25 2.00 4.56
CA ILE A 95 28.60 2.80 5.61
C ILE A 95 29.44 3.97 6.11
N VAL A 96 30.77 3.80 6.16
CA VAL A 96 31.71 4.83 6.60
C VAL A 96 31.78 5.97 5.59
N ILE A 97 31.86 5.65 4.30
CA ILE A 97 31.92 6.62 3.20
C ILE A 97 30.59 7.41 3.12
N LEU A 98 29.45 6.71 3.14
CA LEU A 98 28.14 7.34 3.09
C LEU A 98 27.93 8.30 4.27
N ARG A 99 28.32 7.87 5.49
CA ARG A 99 28.25 8.72 6.67
C ARG A 99 29.14 9.97 6.50
N LYS A 100 30.36 9.78 6.02
CA LYS A 100 31.30 10.88 5.84
C LYS A 100 30.80 11.91 4.82
N ILE A 101 30.28 11.47 3.69
CA ILE A 101 29.70 12.36 2.67
C ILE A 101 28.46 13.09 3.24
N LEU A 102 27.61 12.39 3.99
CA LEU A 102 26.46 12.99 4.65
C LEU A 102 26.88 14.08 5.64
N GLU A 103 27.85 13.80 6.49
CA GLU A 103 28.41 14.77 7.46
C GLU A 103 28.99 16.00 6.74
N LEU A 104 29.65 15.82 5.59
CA LEU A 104 30.14 16.93 4.79
C LEU A 104 29.01 17.79 4.23
N CYS A 105 27.94 17.18 3.74
CA CYS A 105 26.77 17.93 3.29
C CYS A 105 26.15 18.73 4.43
N LEU A 106 25.93 18.12 5.60
CA LEU A 106 25.37 18.76 6.80
C LEU A 106 26.24 19.92 7.30
N SER A 107 27.56 19.73 7.35
CA SER A 107 28.52 20.77 7.78
C SER A 107 28.57 21.96 6.82
N ASN A 108 28.10 21.79 5.58
CA ASN A 108 28.05 22.84 4.58
C ASN A 108 26.67 23.49 4.38
N GLY A 109 25.71 23.21 5.28
CA GLY A 109 24.44 23.92 5.34
C GLY A 109 23.20 23.08 5.00
N ALA A 110 23.39 21.81 4.63
CA ALA A 110 22.26 20.91 4.43
C ALA A 110 21.64 20.49 5.79
N VAL A 111 20.37 20.15 5.80
CA VAL A 111 19.63 19.64 6.97
C VAL A 111 19.09 18.24 6.66
N LEU A 112 19.05 17.37 7.67
CA LEU A 112 18.55 16.01 7.50
C LEU A 112 17.05 16.03 7.17
N ALA A 113 16.66 15.36 6.09
CA ALA A 113 15.26 15.30 5.71
C ALA A 113 14.47 14.31 6.58
N GLU A 114 13.18 14.60 6.75
CA GLU A 114 12.22 13.75 7.42
C GLU A 114 11.77 12.59 6.52
N PRO A 115 11.16 11.52 7.08
CA PRO A 115 10.53 10.49 6.26
C PRO A 115 9.52 11.08 5.27
N GLY A 116 9.54 10.62 4.03
CA GLY A 116 8.62 11.09 2.98
C GLY A 116 8.84 12.51 2.46
N GLU A 117 9.83 13.26 2.94
CA GLU A 117 9.96 14.69 2.66
C GLU A 117 10.13 15.03 1.17
N PHE A 118 10.86 14.22 0.40
CA PHE A 118 11.01 14.49 -1.05
C PHE A 118 9.68 14.32 -1.79
N THR A 119 8.89 13.31 -1.43
CA THR A 119 7.56 13.08 -2.01
C THR A 119 6.56 14.16 -1.53
N LYS A 120 6.66 14.59 -0.25
CA LYS A 120 5.90 15.72 0.29
C LYS A 120 6.18 17.00 -0.49
N ARG A 121 7.45 17.31 -0.79
CA ARG A 121 7.84 18.45 -1.62
C ARG A 121 7.33 18.34 -3.05
N ALA A 122 7.39 17.14 -3.65
CA ALA A 122 6.82 16.89 -4.98
C ALA A 122 5.31 17.17 -5.01
N PHE A 123 4.58 16.82 -3.94
CA PHE A 123 3.17 17.13 -3.77
C PHE A 123 2.92 18.62 -3.55
N LEU A 124 3.62 19.26 -2.60
CA LEU A 124 3.47 20.69 -2.30
C LEU A 124 3.81 21.58 -3.50
N ASN A 125 4.77 21.17 -4.32
CA ASN A 125 5.16 21.87 -5.55
C ASN A 125 4.26 21.50 -6.76
N GLY A 126 3.19 20.73 -6.56
CA GLY A 126 2.19 20.42 -7.59
C GLY A 126 2.65 19.47 -8.69
N ARG A 127 3.80 18.76 -8.51
CA ARG A 127 4.26 17.77 -9.49
C ARG A 127 3.38 16.51 -9.49
N ILE A 128 2.93 16.10 -8.31
CA ILE A 128 2.04 14.97 -8.09
C ILE A 128 0.92 15.39 -7.14
N ASP A 129 -0.23 14.74 -7.23
CA ASP A 129 -1.31 14.88 -6.26
C ASP A 129 -1.16 13.88 -5.10
N LEU A 130 -2.08 13.96 -4.12
CA LEU A 130 -1.99 13.13 -2.91
C LEU A 130 -2.16 11.64 -3.22
N LEU A 131 -3.02 11.27 -4.18
CA LEU A 131 -3.20 9.88 -4.62
C LEU A 131 -1.91 9.31 -5.22
N GLN A 132 -1.25 10.11 -6.05
CA GLN A 132 0.03 9.74 -6.66
C GLN A 132 1.13 9.66 -5.59
N ALA A 133 1.11 10.55 -4.60
CA ALA A 133 2.05 10.48 -3.48
C ALA A 133 1.86 9.21 -2.66
N GLU A 134 0.62 8.87 -2.27
CA GLU A 134 0.32 7.60 -1.56
C GLU A 134 0.78 6.38 -2.35
N SER A 135 0.65 6.40 -3.69
CA SER A 135 1.07 5.27 -4.53
C SER A 135 2.59 5.03 -4.53
N VAL A 136 3.41 6.05 -4.26
CA VAL A 136 4.87 5.89 -4.16
C VAL A 136 5.24 4.93 -3.04
N ILE A 137 4.62 5.06 -1.85
CA ILE A 137 4.88 4.15 -0.73
C ILE A 137 4.30 2.76 -1.00
N ASP A 138 3.12 2.70 -1.67
CA ASP A 138 2.50 1.42 -2.03
C ASP A 138 3.37 0.63 -3.03
N ILE A 139 4.02 1.30 -4.01
CA ILE A 139 4.98 0.66 -4.92
C ILE A 139 6.19 0.11 -4.16
N ILE A 140 6.74 0.87 -3.22
CA ILE A 140 7.92 0.47 -2.44
C ILE A 140 7.61 -0.74 -1.56
N ASN A 141 6.43 -0.78 -0.95
CA ASN A 141 6.00 -1.82 -0.03
C ASN A 141 5.26 -2.97 -0.71
N SER A 142 5.13 -2.94 -2.04
CA SER A 142 4.37 -3.95 -2.77
C SER A 142 4.95 -5.36 -2.57
N LYS A 143 4.07 -6.31 -2.30
CA LYS A 143 4.37 -7.71 -1.99
C LYS A 143 4.07 -8.64 -3.16
N SER A 144 3.46 -8.10 -4.21
CA SER A 144 3.12 -8.85 -5.42
C SER A 144 3.20 -7.97 -6.67
N GLU A 145 3.37 -8.61 -7.83
CA GLU A 145 3.38 -7.90 -9.12
C GLU A 145 2.02 -7.22 -9.42
N LYS A 146 0.91 -7.84 -9.02
CA LYS A 146 -0.43 -7.23 -9.20
C LYS A 146 -0.59 -5.97 -8.36
N GLU A 147 -0.12 -5.98 -7.10
CA GLU A 147 -0.11 -4.81 -6.22
C GLU A 147 0.77 -3.70 -6.81
N ALA A 148 2.01 -4.03 -7.19
CA ALA A 148 2.92 -3.07 -7.82
C ALA A 148 2.29 -2.44 -9.07
N LYS A 149 1.64 -3.24 -9.93
CA LYS A 149 0.98 -2.77 -11.14
C LYS A 149 -0.21 -1.84 -10.84
N ALA A 150 -1.02 -2.15 -9.82
CA ALA A 150 -2.11 -1.28 -9.37
C ALA A 150 -1.58 0.06 -8.88
N SER A 151 -0.52 0.03 -8.06
CA SER A 151 0.12 1.23 -7.50
C SER A 151 0.79 2.09 -8.59
N ILE A 152 1.42 1.47 -9.61
CA ILE A 152 1.97 2.19 -10.77
C ILE A 152 0.85 2.93 -11.52
N LYS A 153 -0.29 2.31 -11.78
CA LYS A 153 -1.43 2.98 -12.42
C LYS A 153 -1.95 4.16 -11.61
N GLN A 154 -1.97 4.02 -10.29
CA GLN A 154 -2.34 5.14 -9.43
C GLN A 154 -1.29 6.27 -9.49
N LEU A 155 0.01 5.95 -9.56
CA LEU A 155 1.09 6.91 -9.77
C LEU A 155 0.96 7.62 -11.14
N GLU A 156 0.51 6.92 -12.18
CA GLU A 156 0.18 7.51 -13.49
C GLU A 156 -1.04 8.44 -13.47
N GLY A 157 -1.75 8.51 -12.34
CA GLY A 157 -2.88 9.42 -12.12
C GLY A 157 -4.21 8.94 -12.69
N VAL A 158 -4.40 7.64 -12.92
CA VAL A 158 -5.65 7.10 -13.48
C VAL A 158 -6.84 7.39 -12.55
N LEU A 159 -6.68 7.18 -11.22
CA LEU A 159 -7.71 7.49 -10.23
C LEU A 159 -7.91 9.01 -10.11
N SER A 160 -6.83 9.79 -10.08
CA SER A 160 -6.89 11.26 -10.03
C SER A 160 -7.69 11.85 -11.20
N LYS A 161 -7.46 11.32 -12.40
CA LYS A 161 -8.21 11.71 -13.59
C LYS A 161 -9.70 11.39 -13.43
N LYS A 162 -10.02 10.21 -12.90
CA LYS A 162 -11.41 9.80 -12.66
C LYS A 162 -12.15 10.71 -11.66
N ILE A 163 -11.48 11.05 -10.56
CA ILE A 163 -12.03 12.00 -9.57
C ILE A 163 -12.23 13.39 -10.20
N LYS A 164 -11.25 13.87 -10.98
CA LYS A 164 -11.38 15.15 -11.70
C LYS A 164 -12.54 15.15 -12.69
N GLU A 165 -12.77 14.07 -13.43
CA GLU A 165 -13.92 13.91 -14.31
C GLU A 165 -15.25 14.03 -13.55
N ILE A 166 -15.35 13.38 -12.37
CA ILE A 166 -16.56 13.48 -11.52
C ILE A 166 -16.74 14.89 -10.98
N LYS A 167 -15.68 15.54 -10.50
CA LYS A 167 -15.73 16.94 -10.04
C LYS A 167 -16.20 17.87 -11.16
N GLN A 168 -15.70 17.69 -12.39
CA GLN A 168 -16.08 18.51 -13.52
C GLN A 168 -17.57 18.39 -13.86
N LEU A 169 -18.11 17.14 -13.84
CA LEU A 169 -19.56 16.93 -14.04
C LEU A 169 -20.40 17.70 -13.03
N ILE A 170 -19.95 17.77 -11.79
CA ILE A 170 -20.66 18.50 -10.73
C ILE A 170 -20.51 20.01 -10.92
N MET A 171 -19.30 20.46 -11.23
CA MET A 171 -19.03 21.90 -11.43
C MET A 171 -19.79 22.48 -12.63
N ASP A 172 -19.92 21.70 -13.71
CA ASP A 172 -20.67 22.14 -14.90
C ASP A 172 -22.16 22.44 -14.56
N GLU A 173 -22.76 21.62 -13.66
CA GLU A 173 -24.15 21.86 -13.23
C GLU A 173 -24.27 22.92 -12.11
N MET A 174 -23.23 23.13 -11.31
CA MET A 174 -23.25 24.18 -10.27
C MET A 174 -23.45 25.58 -10.85
N VAL A 175 -22.91 25.82 -12.05
CA VAL A 175 -23.16 27.11 -12.76
C VAL A 175 -24.65 27.34 -12.97
N ASN A 176 -25.41 26.31 -13.39
CA ASN A 176 -26.85 26.39 -13.59
C ASN A 176 -27.60 26.63 -12.28
N VAL A 177 -27.13 25.98 -11.17
CA VAL A 177 -27.69 26.18 -9.83
C VAL A 177 -27.49 27.62 -9.36
N GLU A 178 -26.26 28.16 -9.48
CA GLU A 178 -25.95 29.54 -9.08
C GLU A 178 -26.77 30.54 -9.88
N VAL A 179 -26.90 30.35 -11.20
CA VAL A 179 -27.76 31.19 -12.05
C VAL A 179 -29.22 31.12 -11.60
N SER A 180 -29.73 29.93 -11.25
CA SER A 180 -31.13 29.82 -10.81
C SER A 180 -31.36 30.45 -9.43
N ILE A 181 -30.36 30.47 -8.54
CA ILE A 181 -30.42 31.13 -7.23
C ILE A 181 -30.36 32.67 -7.40
N ASP A 182 -29.45 33.16 -8.26
CA ASP A 182 -29.20 34.59 -8.43
C ASP A 182 -30.31 35.31 -9.25
N TYR A 183 -30.98 34.57 -10.12
CA TYR A 183 -32.00 35.12 -11.04
C TYR A 183 -33.32 34.33 -10.99
N PRO A 184 -34.02 34.28 -9.85
CA PRO A 184 -35.26 33.49 -9.67
C PRO A 184 -36.41 33.91 -10.59
N GLU A 185 -36.35 35.10 -11.15
CA GLU A 185 -37.37 35.64 -12.08
C GLU A 185 -37.43 34.90 -13.43
N TYR A 186 -36.44 34.10 -13.77
CA TYR A 186 -36.45 33.33 -15.03
C TYR A 186 -37.20 31.99 -14.93
N ASP A 187 -37.65 31.58 -13.73
CA ASP A 187 -38.47 30.37 -13.47
C ASP A 187 -37.90 29.10 -14.08
N VAL A 188 -36.59 28.92 -13.95
CA VAL A 188 -35.86 27.77 -14.49
C VAL A 188 -35.62 26.65 -13.46
N GLU A 189 -36.14 26.78 -12.24
CA GLU A 189 -35.87 25.88 -11.10
C GLU A 189 -36.26 24.44 -11.41
N ASP A 190 -37.45 24.21 -12.00
CA ASP A 190 -37.91 22.87 -12.36
C ASP A 190 -37.01 22.16 -13.38
N VAL A 191 -36.44 22.90 -14.33
CA VAL A 191 -35.53 22.36 -15.35
C VAL A 191 -34.20 22.03 -14.68
N THR A 192 -33.69 22.93 -13.85
CA THR A 192 -32.45 22.77 -13.09
C THR A 192 -32.54 21.56 -12.15
N ASN A 193 -33.63 21.39 -11.41
CA ASN A 193 -33.86 20.23 -10.52
C ASN A 193 -33.81 18.91 -11.29
N LYS A 194 -34.41 18.82 -12.48
CA LYS A 194 -34.34 17.60 -13.30
C LYS A 194 -32.93 17.30 -13.80
N GLN A 195 -32.20 18.31 -14.22
CA GLN A 195 -30.81 18.17 -14.69
C GLN A 195 -29.89 17.72 -13.52
N LEU A 196 -30.05 18.34 -12.35
CA LEU A 196 -29.34 17.96 -11.12
C LEU A 196 -29.60 16.52 -10.73
N LEU A 197 -30.85 16.05 -10.74
CA LEU A 197 -31.15 14.65 -10.43
C LEU A 197 -30.43 13.68 -11.38
N VAL A 198 -30.42 13.96 -12.68
CA VAL A 198 -29.71 13.15 -13.68
C VAL A 198 -28.21 13.15 -13.42
N MET A 199 -27.63 14.32 -13.13
CA MET A 199 -26.20 14.44 -12.80
C MET A 199 -25.88 13.69 -11.50
N LEU A 200 -26.67 13.87 -10.43
CA LEU A 200 -26.47 13.20 -9.15
C LEU A 200 -26.57 11.66 -9.28
N ASP A 201 -27.52 11.14 -10.10
CA ASP A 201 -27.60 9.71 -10.39
C ASP A 201 -26.34 9.19 -11.09
N LYS A 202 -25.83 9.94 -12.07
CA LYS A 202 -24.60 9.59 -12.76
C LYS A 202 -23.40 9.63 -11.83
N VAL A 203 -23.25 10.66 -11.01
CA VAL A 203 -22.18 10.82 -10.01
C VAL A 203 -22.24 9.67 -9.01
N ARG A 204 -23.43 9.39 -8.45
CA ARG A 204 -23.64 8.26 -7.53
C ARG A 204 -23.20 6.94 -8.14
N GLY A 205 -23.57 6.67 -9.38
CA GLY A 205 -23.19 5.46 -10.09
C GLY A 205 -21.66 5.32 -10.28
N LEU A 206 -20.97 6.41 -10.56
CA LEU A 206 -19.52 6.45 -10.71
C LEU A 206 -18.81 6.23 -9.36
N LEU A 207 -19.25 6.92 -8.30
CA LEU A 207 -18.69 6.79 -6.96
C LEU A 207 -18.95 5.39 -6.39
N SER A 208 -20.14 4.81 -6.59
CA SER A 208 -20.45 3.44 -6.13
C SER A 208 -19.60 2.37 -6.82
N LYS A 209 -19.20 2.57 -8.09
CA LYS A 209 -18.24 1.69 -8.76
C LYS A 209 -16.85 1.77 -8.12
N LEU A 210 -16.40 2.97 -7.80
CA LEU A 210 -15.13 3.17 -7.10
C LEU A 210 -15.16 2.55 -5.69
N GLU A 211 -16.25 2.78 -4.95
CA GLU A 211 -16.40 2.22 -3.60
C GLU A 211 -16.34 0.68 -3.61
N LYS A 212 -17.04 0.03 -4.54
CA LYS A 212 -17.02 -1.44 -4.68
C LYS A 212 -15.64 -1.99 -5.02
N SER A 213 -14.81 -1.24 -5.75
CA SER A 213 -13.45 -1.67 -6.07
C SER A 213 -12.51 -1.71 -4.86
N PHE A 214 -12.95 -1.18 -3.71
CA PHE A 214 -12.13 -1.14 -2.51
C PHE A 214 -11.84 -2.53 -1.94
N ASP A 215 -12.80 -3.45 -1.97
CA ASP A 215 -12.60 -4.77 -1.39
C ASP A 215 -11.49 -5.53 -2.15
N ASP A 216 -11.47 -5.44 -3.49
CA ASP A 216 -10.41 -5.99 -4.33
C ASP A 216 -9.08 -5.27 -4.13
N GLY A 217 -9.10 -3.94 -4.08
CA GLY A 217 -7.91 -3.13 -3.82
C GLY A 217 -7.30 -3.40 -2.45
N LYS A 218 -8.13 -3.59 -1.43
CA LYS A 218 -7.70 -3.97 -0.08
C LYS A 218 -7.03 -5.34 -0.06
N LEU A 219 -7.59 -6.33 -0.77
CA LEU A 219 -7.00 -7.66 -0.90
C LEU A 219 -5.62 -7.60 -1.57
N LEU A 220 -5.45 -6.75 -2.59
CA LEU A 220 -4.16 -6.55 -3.25
C LEU A 220 -3.13 -5.92 -2.31
N ARG A 221 -3.51 -4.90 -1.54
CA ARG A 221 -2.60 -4.11 -0.69
C ARG A 221 -2.29 -4.76 0.65
N GLU A 222 -3.30 -5.16 1.39
CA GLU A 222 -3.14 -5.70 2.75
C GLU A 222 -2.87 -7.21 2.73
N GLY A 223 -3.29 -7.88 1.66
CA GLY A 223 -3.31 -9.32 1.56
C GLY A 223 -4.41 -9.94 2.43
N ILE A 224 -4.44 -11.28 2.44
CA ILE A 224 -5.38 -12.06 3.22
C ILE A 224 -4.69 -12.51 4.50
N LYS A 225 -5.14 -12.03 5.65
CA LYS A 225 -4.66 -12.50 6.95
C LYS A 225 -5.01 -13.96 7.12
N THR A 226 -4.00 -14.82 7.10
CA THR A 226 -4.16 -16.28 7.07
C THR A 226 -3.56 -16.91 8.31
N ALA A 227 -4.39 -17.63 9.07
CA ALA A 227 -3.99 -18.42 10.21
C ALA A 227 -3.85 -19.89 9.83
N ILE A 228 -2.77 -20.54 10.28
CA ILE A 228 -2.60 -22.01 10.18
C ILE A 228 -2.75 -22.60 11.58
N ILE A 229 -3.84 -23.35 11.80
CA ILE A 229 -4.13 -23.97 13.09
C ILE A 229 -4.21 -25.51 12.96
N GLY A 230 -4.02 -26.19 14.05
CA GLY A 230 -4.05 -27.65 14.08
C GLY A 230 -3.31 -28.15 15.31
N ARG A 231 -3.52 -29.43 15.66
CA ARG A 231 -2.82 -30.06 16.78
C ARG A 231 -1.31 -30.07 16.61
N PRO A 232 -0.54 -30.28 17.69
CA PRO A 232 0.87 -30.62 17.60
C PRO A 232 1.08 -31.81 16.65
N ASN A 233 2.14 -31.75 15.87
CA ASN A 233 2.49 -32.80 14.90
C ASN A 233 1.48 -33.10 13.77
N ALA A 234 0.43 -32.29 13.59
CA ALA A 234 -0.46 -32.38 12.42
C ALA A 234 0.23 -31.99 11.10
N GLY A 235 1.36 -31.27 11.17
CA GLY A 235 2.19 -30.90 10.03
C GLY A 235 2.14 -29.41 9.66
N LYS A 236 1.79 -28.53 10.60
CA LYS A 236 1.76 -27.06 10.39
C LYS A 236 3.10 -26.51 9.86
N SER A 237 4.19 -26.83 10.50
CA SER A 237 5.54 -26.39 10.08
C SER A 237 5.96 -27.00 8.74
N SER A 238 5.57 -28.25 8.47
CA SER A 238 5.84 -28.89 7.18
C SER A 238 5.06 -28.21 6.05
N LEU A 239 3.78 -27.89 6.29
CA LEU A 239 2.96 -27.16 5.34
C LEU A 239 3.55 -25.76 5.07
N LEU A 240 3.86 -25.01 6.13
CA LEU A 240 4.48 -23.70 6.01
C LEU A 240 5.78 -23.77 5.19
N ASN A 241 6.65 -24.71 5.49
CA ASN A 241 7.91 -24.89 4.76
C ASN A 241 7.69 -25.31 3.29
N SER A 242 6.65 -26.11 2.99
CA SER A 242 6.33 -26.47 1.62
C SER A 242 5.82 -25.28 0.81
N ILE A 243 4.98 -24.45 1.43
CA ILE A 243 4.47 -23.21 0.84
C ILE A 243 5.63 -22.22 0.60
N LEU A 244 6.55 -22.06 1.56
CA LEU A 244 7.69 -21.15 1.47
C LEU A 244 8.80 -21.60 0.50
N LYS A 245 8.92 -22.91 0.25
CA LYS A 245 9.93 -23.48 -0.68
C LYS A 245 9.56 -23.35 -2.14
N GLU A 246 8.29 -23.19 -2.47
CA GLU A 246 7.90 -22.88 -3.85
C GLU A 246 8.37 -21.43 -4.17
N ASP A 247 8.93 -21.21 -5.37
CA ASP A 247 9.49 -19.92 -5.87
C ASP A 247 8.49 -18.74 -5.86
N ARG A 248 7.30 -18.96 -5.30
CA ARG A 248 6.19 -17.99 -5.18
C ARG A 248 6.18 -17.23 -3.85
N ALA A 249 7.03 -17.59 -2.90
CA ALA A 249 7.10 -16.92 -1.61
C ALA A 249 8.12 -15.79 -1.64
N ILE A 250 7.66 -14.55 -1.65
CA ILE A 250 8.50 -13.40 -1.36
C ILE A 250 8.54 -13.28 0.17
N VAL A 251 9.57 -13.86 0.78
CA VAL A 251 9.83 -13.65 2.21
C VAL A 251 10.48 -12.28 2.34
N THR A 252 9.69 -11.27 2.64
CA THR A 252 10.21 -9.96 3.01
C THR A 252 10.24 -9.89 4.53
N GLU A 253 11.44 -9.99 5.11
CA GLU A 253 11.68 -9.57 6.48
C GLU A 253 11.66 -8.04 6.49
N PHE A 254 10.52 -7.44 6.81
CA PHE A 254 10.48 -6.01 7.09
C PHE A 254 10.99 -5.76 8.52
N GLU A 255 12.28 -5.53 8.66
CA GLU A 255 12.85 -4.92 9.86
C GLU A 255 12.61 -3.42 9.80
N GLY A 256 11.65 -2.90 10.56
CA GLY A 256 11.40 -1.46 10.54
C GLY A 256 10.63 -0.90 11.73
N THR A 257 10.03 -1.74 12.56
CA THR A 257 9.36 -1.29 13.78
C THR A 257 9.80 -2.18 14.95
N THR A 258 10.51 -1.57 15.88
CA THR A 258 10.96 -2.16 17.14
C THR A 258 9.79 -2.77 17.89
N ARG A 259 9.76 -4.12 17.97
CA ARG A 259 8.91 -5.01 18.81
C ARG A 259 7.88 -5.88 18.12
N ASP A 260 7.64 -5.83 16.80
CA ASP A 260 6.57 -6.59 16.20
C ASP A 260 7.07 -7.87 15.48
N THR A 261 6.23 -8.88 15.52
CA THR A 261 6.37 -10.21 14.95
C THR A 261 6.82 -10.16 13.49
N ILE A 262 7.79 -11.00 13.12
CA ILE A 262 8.20 -11.21 11.71
C ILE A 262 6.96 -11.66 10.95
N GLU A 263 6.49 -10.80 10.05
CA GLU A 263 5.35 -11.09 9.18
C GLU A 263 5.86 -11.80 7.91
N GLU A 264 5.32 -12.95 7.62
CA GLU A 264 5.65 -13.72 6.42
C GLU A 264 4.53 -13.60 5.39
N PHE A 265 4.90 -13.31 4.15
CA PHE A 265 3.97 -13.22 3.04
C PHE A 265 4.23 -14.32 2.03
N VAL A 266 3.14 -14.91 1.52
CA VAL A 266 3.16 -15.87 0.41
C VAL A 266 2.24 -15.32 -0.68
N THR A 267 2.68 -15.30 -1.92
CA THR A 267 1.86 -14.79 -3.03
C THR A 267 1.20 -15.93 -3.77
N ILE A 268 -0.13 -15.90 -3.86
CA ILE A 268 -0.93 -16.86 -4.64
C ILE A 268 -1.63 -16.08 -5.77
N SER A 269 -1.36 -16.42 -7.02
CA SER A 269 -1.93 -15.76 -8.21
C SER A 269 -1.83 -14.23 -8.20
N GLY A 270 -0.76 -13.71 -7.58
CA GLY A 270 -0.50 -12.28 -7.46
C GLY A 270 -1.22 -11.59 -6.29
N ILE A 271 -1.86 -12.34 -5.40
CA ILE A 271 -2.48 -11.83 -4.15
C ILE A 271 -1.61 -12.26 -2.97
N PRO A 272 -1.21 -11.35 -2.07
CA PRO A 272 -0.42 -11.71 -0.90
C PRO A 272 -1.29 -12.37 0.17
N LEU A 273 -0.82 -13.48 0.72
CA LEU A 273 -1.31 -14.07 1.97
C LEU A 273 -0.39 -13.64 3.10
N LYS A 274 -0.92 -12.96 4.09
CA LYS A 274 -0.22 -12.57 5.31
C LYS A 274 -0.37 -13.68 6.35
N LEU A 275 0.69 -14.42 6.61
CA LEU A 275 0.68 -15.50 7.60
C LEU A 275 0.80 -14.94 9.02
N ILE A 276 -0.16 -15.28 9.88
CA ILE A 276 -0.21 -14.81 11.26
C ILE A 276 0.45 -15.82 12.19
N ASP A 277 1.27 -15.35 13.14
CA ASP A 277 1.94 -16.13 14.20
C ASP A 277 2.86 -17.27 13.71
N THR A 278 3.59 -17.02 12.63
CA THR A 278 4.58 -17.99 12.10
C THR A 278 5.68 -18.33 13.09
N ALA A 279 6.02 -17.41 14.02
CA ALA A 279 6.99 -17.62 15.07
C ALA A 279 6.59 -18.77 16.04
N GLY A 280 5.29 -18.90 16.34
CA GLY A 280 4.75 -20.03 17.09
C GLY A 280 4.88 -21.38 16.36
N ILE A 281 4.72 -21.34 15.04
CA ILE A 281 4.84 -22.53 14.19
C ILE A 281 6.30 -22.99 14.03
N ARG A 282 7.27 -22.06 13.96
CA ARG A 282 8.71 -22.37 13.80
C ARG A 282 9.38 -22.81 15.10
N ARG A 283 8.99 -22.25 16.27
CA ARG A 283 9.60 -22.57 17.57
C ARG A 283 9.23 -23.96 18.10
N ASN A 284 8.09 -24.50 17.71
CA ASN A 284 7.62 -25.81 18.20
C ASN A 284 8.40 -27.01 17.67
N ALA A 285 9.52 -26.81 16.95
CA ALA A 285 10.36 -27.93 16.50
C ALA A 285 11.29 -28.51 17.57
N LYS A 286 11.46 -27.90 18.75
CA LYS A 286 12.48 -28.33 19.72
C LYS A 286 12.17 -28.23 21.22
N ASP A 287 11.08 -27.59 21.71
CA ASP A 287 10.90 -27.41 23.15
C ASP A 287 9.46 -27.58 23.68
N GLU A 288 9.37 -28.15 24.87
CA GLU A 288 8.23 -28.55 25.69
C GLU A 288 7.34 -27.40 26.18
N VAL A 289 6.49 -26.79 25.35
CA VAL A 289 5.40 -25.96 25.89
C VAL A 289 4.12 -26.09 25.01
N GLU A 290 3.50 -27.27 25.08
CA GLU A 290 2.37 -27.62 24.18
C GLU A 290 0.96 -27.41 24.78
N LYS A 291 0.81 -26.87 25.99
CA LYS A 291 -0.52 -26.68 26.61
C LYS A 291 -1.21 -25.34 26.30
N ILE A 292 -0.62 -24.48 25.49
CA ILE A 292 -1.19 -23.16 25.14
C ILE A 292 -2.04 -23.24 23.83
N GLY A 293 -2.20 -24.44 23.24
CA GLY A 293 -2.62 -24.61 21.84
C GLY A 293 -4.00 -24.05 21.47
N ILE A 294 -5.07 -24.38 22.21
CA ILE A 294 -6.46 -24.10 21.77
C ILE A 294 -6.86 -22.64 22.01
N ALA A 295 -6.52 -22.10 23.18
CA ALA A 295 -6.83 -20.69 23.48
C ALA A 295 -6.12 -19.75 22.48
N LYS A 296 -4.84 -20.02 22.20
CA LYS A 296 -4.06 -19.27 21.20
C LYS A 296 -4.59 -19.48 19.79
N SER A 297 -4.98 -20.70 19.42
CA SER A 297 -5.62 -20.98 18.11
C SER A 297 -6.92 -20.19 17.93
N LYS A 298 -7.71 -20.03 19.00
CA LYS A 298 -8.93 -19.23 18.98
C LYS A 298 -8.65 -17.73 18.80
N GLU A 299 -7.64 -17.21 19.50
CA GLU A 299 -7.19 -15.82 19.36
C GLU A 299 -6.73 -15.52 17.92
N ILE A 300 -5.78 -16.31 17.41
CA ILE A 300 -5.23 -16.16 16.06
C ILE A 300 -6.35 -16.30 15.00
N ALA A 301 -7.21 -17.29 15.12
CA ALA A 301 -8.35 -17.48 14.22
C ALA A 301 -9.34 -16.30 14.27
N SER A 302 -9.45 -15.57 15.41
CA SER A 302 -10.36 -14.42 15.52
C SER A 302 -9.93 -13.25 14.66
N GLU A 303 -8.64 -13.07 14.46
CA GLU A 303 -8.01 -11.99 13.68
C GLU A 303 -7.83 -12.33 12.18
N ALA A 304 -7.98 -13.60 11.83
CA ALA A 304 -7.74 -14.07 10.47
C ALA A 304 -8.97 -13.88 9.56
N ASP A 305 -8.68 -13.50 8.30
CA ASP A 305 -9.64 -13.49 7.19
C ASP A 305 -9.84 -14.90 6.61
N LEU A 306 -8.81 -15.75 6.68
CA LEU A 306 -8.79 -17.14 6.24
C LEU A 306 -8.16 -18.02 7.31
N VAL A 307 -8.79 -19.12 7.65
CA VAL A 307 -8.22 -20.12 8.56
C VAL A 307 -7.94 -21.43 7.80
N ILE A 308 -6.69 -21.87 7.84
CA ILE A 308 -6.26 -23.16 7.33
C ILE A 308 -6.14 -24.11 8.52
N ALA A 309 -7.11 -25.02 8.67
CA ALA A 309 -7.12 -26.01 9.72
C ALA A 309 -6.52 -27.34 9.23
N ILE A 310 -5.42 -27.78 9.83
CA ILE A 310 -4.68 -28.97 9.40
C ILE A 310 -4.90 -30.14 10.38
N PHE A 311 -5.29 -31.28 9.81
CA PHE A 311 -5.57 -32.53 10.51
C PHE A 311 -4.67 -33.66 9.98
N ASP A 312 -4.28 -34.59 10.86
CA ASP A 312 -3.50 -35.78 10.50
C ASP A 312 -4.44 -36.87 9.96
N ALA A 313 -4.45 -37.06 8.66
CA ALA A 313 -5.33 -38.04 8.00
C ALA A 313 -5.03 -39.48 8.36
N SER A 314 -3.85 -39.79 8.93
CA SER A 314 -3.49 -41.15 9.37
C SER A 314 -4.11 -41.54 10.72
N LYS A 315 -4.88 -40.64 11.36
CA LYS A 315 -5.48 -40.84 12.69
C LYS A 315 -6.96 -40.48 12.67
N GLU A 316 -7.71 -41.02 13.62
CA GLU A 316 -9.08 -40.56 13.87
C GLU A 316 -9.09 -39.19 14.55
N LEU A 317 -10.20 -38.44 14.40
CA LEU A 317 -10.39 -37.16 15.07
C LEU A 317 -10.46 -37.33 16.58
N THR A 318 -9.71 -36.50 17.27
CA THR A 318 -9.69 -36.42 18.75
C THR A 318 -10.56 -35.29 19.24
N GLU A 319 -10.75 -35.16 20.57
CA GLU A 319 -11.47 -34.06 21.20
C GLU A 319 -10.86 -32.69 20.85
N GLU A 320 -9.50 -32.61 20.77
CA GLU A 320 -8.83 -31.37 20.35
C GLU A 320 -9.13 -31.00 18.91
N ASP A 321 -9.24 -31.97 18.00
CA ASP A 321 -9.62 -31.76 16.61
C ASP A 321 -11.05 -31.22 16.51
N ILE A 322 -11.96 -31.74 17.31
CA ILE A 322 -13.35 -31.26 17.39
C ILE A 322 -13.39 -29.80 17.87
N GLN A 323 -12.58 -29.43 18.88
CA GLN A 323 -12.49 -28.04 19.33
C GLN A 323 -11.96 -27.09 18.24
N ILE A 324 -11.01 -27.57 17.41
CA ILE A 324 -10.53 -26.80 16.26
C ILE A 324 -11.64 -26.63 15.22
N LEU A 325 -12.44 -27.66 14.95
CA LEU A 325 -13.59 -27.56 14.05
C LEU A 325 -14.62 -26.54 14.56
N ASP A 326 -14.89 -26.49 15.86
CA ASP A 326 -15.78 -25.50 16.46
C ASP A 326 -15.26 -24.07 16.30
N ILE A 327 -13.94 -23.85 16.38
CA ILE A 327 -13.32 -22.54 16.18
C ILE A 327 -13.55 -22.02 14.75
N ILE A 328 -13.47 -22.90 13.73
CA ILE A 328 -13.54 -22.50 12.32
C ILE A 328 -14.95 -22.49 11.74
N LYS A 329 -15.97 -23.00 12.46
CA LYS A 329 -17.34 -23.21 11.97
C LYS A 329 -17.99 -21.98 11.32
N ASN A 330 -17.66 -20.77 11.79
CA ASN A 330 -18.22 -19.51 11.29
C ASN A 330 -17.16 -18.63 10.60
N LYS A 331 -16.08 -19.24 10.12
CA LYS A 331 -14.96 -18.55 9.46
C LYS A 331 -14.83 -19.03 8.02
N LYS A 332 -14.28 -18.16 7.15
CA LYS A 332 -13.76 -18.64 5.87
C LYS A 332 -12.61 -19.60 6.18
N SER A 333 -12.79 -20.89 5.90
CA SER A 333 -11.84 -21.90 6.31
C SER A 333 -11.60 -22.97 5.24
N ILE A 334 -10.37 -23.51 5.26
CA ILE A 334 -9.96 -24.67 4.48
C ILE A 334 -9.54 -25.74 5.46
N ILE A 335 -10.10 -26.93 5.32
CA ILE A 335 -9.71 -28.13 6.05
C ILE A 335 -8.66 -28.87 5.26
N ILE A 336 -7.50 -29.07 5.83
CA ILE A 336 -6.41 -29.83 5.23
C ILE A 336 -6.29 -31.19 5.92
N LEU A 337 -6.44 -32.25 5.14
CA LEU A 337 -6.14 -33.62 5.52
C LEU A 337 -4.71 -33.94 5.08
N ASN A 338 -3.77 -33.83 6.03
CA ASN A 338 -2.34 -34.00 5.78
C ASN A 338 -1.90 -35.45 6.05
N LYS A 339 -0.73 -35.80 5.53
CA LYS A 339 -0.08 -37.13 5.64
C LYS A 339 -0.81 -38.24 4.87
N ILE A 340 -1.34 -37.91 3.70
CA ILE A 340 -1.96 -38.89 2.81
C ILE A 340 -0.98 -39.92 2.23
N ASP A 341 0.30 -39.73 2.48
CA ASP A 341 1.37 -40.70 2.19
C ASP A 341 1.41 -41.86 3.20
N LEU A 342 0.67 -41.76 4.29
CA LEU A 342 0.49 -42.83 5.29
C LEU A 342 -0.86 -43.54 5.10
N ASP A 343 -1.14 -44.55 5.94
CA ASP A 343 -2.43 -45.24 5.95
C ASP A 343 -3.55 -44.28 6.39
N VAL A 344 -4.46 -43.91 5.47
CA VAL A 344 -5.50 -42.89 5.69
C VAL A 344 -6.66 -43.48 6.47
N LYS A 345 -6.99 -42.88 7.62
CA LYS A 345 -8.11 -43.27 8.51
C LYS A 345 -9.23 -42.22 8.49
N LEU A 346 -8.91 -40.97 8.16
CA LEU A 346 -9.87 -39.87 8.11
C LEU A 346 -10.22 -39.55 6.66
N ASP A 347 -11.49 -39.74 6.28
CA ASP A 347 -11.99 -39.44 4.93
C ASP A 347 -12.53 -38.02 4.79
N GLU A 348 -12.45 -37.47 3.58
CA GLU A 348 -12.99 -36.13 3.26
C GLU A 348 -14.51 -36.02 3.37
N ASN A 349 -15.22 -37.17 3.30
CA ASN A 349 -16.68 -37.25 3.42
C ASN A 349 -17.14 -37.40 4.89
N ASP A 350 -16.24 -37.33 5.86
CA ASP A 350 -16.64 -37.36 7.28
C ASP A 350 -17.60 -36.21 7.58
N GLU A 351 -18.79 -36.52 8.09
CA GLU A 351 -19.84 -35.54 8.37
C GLU A 351 -19.39 -34.44 9.34
N ARG A 352 -18.48 -34.75 10.24
CA ARG A 352 -17.91 -33.77 11.19
C ARG A 352 -17.10 -32.69 10.49
N LEU A 353 -16.46 -33.02 9.36
CA LEU A 353 -15.68 -32.09 8.55
C LEU A 353 -16.59 -31.32 7.57
N THR A 354 -17.44 -32.02 6.83
CA THR A 354 -18.30 -31.46 5.78
C THR A 354 -19.36 -30.51 6.35
N ASN A 355 -19.80 -30.71 7.58
CA ASN A 355 -20.71 -29.80 8.28
C ASN A 355 -20.05 -28.45 8.70
N VAL A 356 -18.73 -28.37 8.67
CA VAL A 356 -17.97 -27.17 9.07
C VAL A 356 -17.45 -26.40 7.86
N SER A 357 -16.91 -27.10 6.85
CA SER A 357 -16.41 -26.48 5.62
C SER A 357 -16.57 -27.42 4.44
N SER A 358 -16.97 -26.87 3.29
CA SER A 358 -16.98 -27.58 2.01
C SER A 358 -15.60 -27.62 1.35
N ASN A 359 -14.65 -26.83 1.84
CA ASN A 359 -13.31 -26.72 1.30
C ASN A 359 -12.35 -27.68 2.00
N ILE A 360 -12.33 -28.94 1.57
CA ILE A 360 -11.46 -29.99 2.13
C ILE A 360 -10.41 -30.34 1.09
N VAL A 361 -9.13 -30.32 1.48
CA VAL A 361 -7.99 -30.60 0.60
C VAL A 361 -7.11 -31.69 1.21
N LYS A 362 -6.78 -32.70 0.42
CA LYS A 362 -5.87 -33.80 0.81
C LYS A 362 -4.45 -33.46 0.36
N ILE A 363 -3.48 -33.56 1.27
CA ILE A 363 -2.07 -33.26 0.98
C ILE A 363 -1.11 -34.22 1.66
N SER A 364 0.10 -34.30 1.14
CA SER A 364 1.28 -34.70 1.90
C SER A 364 2.27 -33.53 1.94
N ALA A 365 2.29 -32.80 3.05
CA ALA A 365 3.19 -31.66 3.22
C ALA A 365 4.68 -32.12 3.19
N LEU A 366 4.98 -33.35 3.56
CA LEU A 366 6.34 -33.90 3.52
C LEU A 366 6.82 -34.08 2.07
N ASN A 367 5.95 -34.56 1.19
CA ASN A 367 6.24 -34.87 -0.21
C ASN A 367 5.81 -33.76 -1.17
N SER A 368 5.34 -32.60 -0.64
CA SER A 368 4.78 -31.47 -1.42
C SER A 368 3.64 -31.87 -2.37
N MET A 369 2.87 -32.92 -2.04
CA MET A 369 1.75 -33.37 -2.85
C MET A 369 0.47 -32.64 -2.49
N GLY A 370 -0.29 -32.16 -3.48
CA GLY A 370 -1.59 -31.56 -3.29
C GLY A 370 -1.58 -30.09 -2.83
N ILE A 371 -0.41 -29.46 -2.68
CA ILE A 371 -0.28 -28.04 -2.28
C ILE A 371 -0.98 -27.12 -3.26
N GLU A 372 -0.85 -27.37 -4.57
CA GLU A 372 -1.53 -26.57 -5.61
C GLU A 372 -3.06 -26.56 -5.48
N ASN A 373 -3.67 -27.58 -4.89
CA ASN A 373 -5.11 -27.61 -4.67
C ASN A 373 -5.53 -26.60 -3.59
N ILE A 374 -4.67 -26.35 -2.59
CA ILE A 374 -4.91 -25.28 -1.60
C ILE A 374 -5.01 -23.93 -2.32
N TYR A 375 -4.10 -23.65 -3.26
CA TYR A 375 -4.09 -22.39 -4.01
C TYR A 375 -5.36 -22.22 -4.83
N LYS A 376 -5.80 -23.27 -5.55
CA LYS A 376 -7.04 -23.23 -6.32
C LYS A 376 -8.28 -22.97 -5.45
N VAL A 377 -8.32 -23.57 -4.26
CA VAL A 377 -9.42 -23.32 -3.31
C VAL A 377 -9.40 -21.86 -2.83
N ILE A 378 -8.24 -21.31 -2.48
CA ILE A 378 -8.11 -19.91 -2.08
C ILE A 378 -8.51 -18.96 -3.21
N GLU A 379 -8.04 -19.21 -4.44
CA GLU A 379 -8.42 -18.44 -5.64
C GLU A 379 -9.93 -18.37 -5.84
N ASN A 380 -10.62 -19.50 -5.68
CA ASN A 380 -12.07 -19.57 -5.81
C ASN A 380 -12.81 -18.89 -4.65
N MET A 381 -12.33 -19.06 -3.40
CA MET A 381 -12.94 -18.46 -2.21
C MET A 381 -12.93 -16.94 -2.22
N PHE A 382 -11.92 -16.33 -2.83
CA PHE A 382 -11.72 -14.89 -2.88
C PHE A 382 -11.86 -14.30 -4.29
N ASN A 383 -12.36 -15.07 -5.26
CA ASN A 383 -12.62 -14.64 -6.64
C ASN A 383 -11.42 -13.94 -7.32
N PHE A 384 -10.21 -14.48 -7.15
CA PHE A 384 -8.98 -13.86 -7.69
C PHE A 384 -8.99 -13.64 -9.20
N ASN A 385 -9.78 -14.44 -9.92
CA ASN A 385 -9.94 -14.34 -11.37
C ASN A 385 -10.74 -13.10 -11.79
N ASP A 386 -11.59 -12.57 -10.90
CA ASP A 386 -12.42 -11.39 -11.17
C ASP A 386 -11.66 -10.08 -10.92
N ILE A 387 -10.51 -10.14 -10.19
CA ILE A 387 -9.68 -8.97 -9.91
C ILE A 387 -8.88 -8.57 -11.15
N ASN A 388 -9.41 -7.62 -11.90
CA ASN A 388 -8.82 -7.15 -13.16
C ASN A 388 -8.08 -5.82 -12.96
N VAL A 389 -6.79 -5.90 -12.62
CA VAL A 389 -5.94 -4.73 -12.44
C VAL A 389 -5.73 -3.97 -13.76
N ASP A 390 -5.88 -4.62 -14.93
CA ASP A 390 -5.55 -3.99 -16.21
C ASP A 390 -6.57 -2.98 -16.68
N ASN A 391 -7.86 -3.20 -16.40
CA ASN A 391 -8.96 -2.41 -16.95
C ASN A 391 -9.72 -1.58 -15.91
N GLU A 392 -9.48 -1.79 -14.62
CA GLU A 392 -10.26 -1.14 -13.58
C GLU A 392 -9.44 -0.15 -12.74
N VAL A 393 -10.10 0.97 -12.39
CA VAL A 393 -9.58 1.93 -11.43
C VAL A 393 -9.97 1.44 -10.05
N MET A 394 -8.98 1.14 -9.21
CA MET A 394 -9.22 0.58 -7.87
C MET A 394 -8.85 1.56 -6.77
N ILE A 395 -9.62 1.55 -5.70
CA ILE A 395 -9.29 2.22 -4.44
C ILE A 395 -8.60 1.20 -3.55
N THR A 396 -7.43 1.56 -3.04
CA THR A 396 -6.62 0.67 -2.19
C THR A 396 -6.55 1.12 -0.73
N ASN A 397 -6.97 2.36 -0.44
CA ASN A 397 -6.77 3.02 0.86
C ASN A 397 -8.11 3.31 1.55
N LEU A 398 -8.18 3.03 2.86
CA LEU A 398 -9.37 3.28 3.68
C LEU A 398 -9.76 4.77 3.74
N ARG A 399 -8.78 5.70 3.74
CA ARG A 399 -9.03 7.15 3.66
C ARG A 399 -9.83 7.50 2.41
N GLN A 400 -9.40 6.98 1.25
CA GLN A 400 -10.05 7.18 -0.04
C GLN A 400 -11.48 6.61 -0.01
N LYS A 401 -11.66 5.40 0.51
CA LYS A 401 -12.97 4.76 0.66
C LYS A 401 -13.92 5.62 1.49
N ASN A 402 -13.47 6.05 2.68
CA ASN A 402 -14.30 6.83 3.59
C ASN A 402 -14.78 8.13 2.96
N LEU A 403 -13.90 8.86 2.26
CA LEU A 403 -14.26 10.09 1.57
C LEU A 403 -15.25 9.84 0.41
N ILE A 404 -15.10 8.72 -0.32
CA ILE A 404 -16.07 8.35 -1.36
C ILE A 404 -17.42 7.97 -0.75
N SER A 405 -17.44 7.22 0.37
CA SER A 405 -18.68 6.89 1.06
C SER A 405 -19.38 8.14 1.59
N GLN A 406 -18.63 9.11 2.14
CA GLN A 406 -19.17 10.41 2.55
C GLN A 406 -19.77 11.18 1.34
N ALA A 407 -19.03 11.25 0.25
CA ALA A 407 -19.53 11.88 -0.97
C ALA A 407 -20.83 11.22 -1.49
N ILE A 408 -20.94 9.88 -1.43
CA ILE A 408 -22.18 9.16 -1.79
C ILE A 408 -23.33 9.55 -0.85
N GLU A 409 -23.09 9.64 0.45
CA GLU A 409 -24.10 10.07 1.43
C GLU A 409 -24.60 11.48 1.13
N GLN A 410 -23.70 12.42 0.77
CA GLN A 410 -24.09 13.77 0.39
C GLN A 410 -24.88 13.81 -0.94
N VAL A 411 -24.53 12.95 -1.90
CA VAL A 411 -25.32 12.79 -3.14
C VAL A 411 -26.74 12.33 -2.81
N ASP A 412 -26.91 11.35 -1.92
CA ASP A 412 -28.23 10.85 -1.55
C ASP A 412 -29.04 11.93 -0.80
N LYS A 413 -28.42 12.70 0.11
CA LYS A 413 -29.04 13.86 0.78
C LYS A 413 -29.46 14.96 -0.22
N ALA A 414 -28.62 15.29 -1.17
CA ALA A 414 -28.95 16.27 -2.21
C ALA A 414 -30.18 15.83 -3.02
N LYS A 415 -30.25 14.55 -3.41
CA LYS A 415 -31.41 13.99 -4.13
C LYS A 415 -32.68 14.03 -3.30
N GLU A 416 -32.64 13.62 -2.03
CA GLU A 416 -33.79 13.68 -1.12
C GLU A 416 -34.28 15.12 -0.93
N THR A 417 -33.37 16.08 -0.83
CA THR A 417 -33.68 17.51 -0.70
C THR A 417 -34.42 18.04 -1.93
N ILE A 418 -33.96 17.72 -3.15
CA ILE A 418 -34.64 18.07 -4.39
C ILE A 418 -36.03 17.43 -4.45
N GLN A 419 -36.14 16.14 -4.13
CA GLN A 419 -37.42 15.40 -4.18
C GLN A 419 -38.44 15.89 -3.14
N SER A 420 -37.95 16.47 -2.05
CA SER A 420 -38.79 17.08 -1.00
C SER A 420 -39.25 18.51 -1.37
N GLY A 421 -38.86 19.04 -2.53
CA GLY A 421 -39.24 20.40 -2.99
C GLY A 421 -38.56 21.51 -2.17
N MET A 422 -37.39 21.21 -1.57
CA MET A 422 -36.60 22.24 -0.86
C MET A 422 -35.90 23.17 -1.85
N PRO A 423 -35.65 24.42 -1.46
CA PRO A 423 -34.97 25.44 -2.33
C PRO A 423 -33.56 24.98 -2.73
N LEU A 424 -33.11 25.43 -3.91
CA LEU A 424 -31.82 25.11 -4.52
C LEU A 424 -30.59 25.54 -3.69
N ASP A 425 -30.74 26.60 -2.88
CA ASP A 425 -29.67 27.04 -1.97
C ASP A 425 -29.31 25.94 -0.92
N ILE A 426 -30.31 25.23 -0.42
CA ILE A 426 -30.08 24.07 0.49
C ILE A 426 -29.41 22.92 -0.27
N VAL A 427 -29.85 22.62 -1.50
CA VAL A 427 -29.24 21.57 -2.34
C VAL A 427 -27.77 21.90 -2.63
N SER A 428 -27.45 23.17 -2.88
CA SER A 428 -26.09 23.62 -3.17
C SER A 428 -25.11 23.33 -2.04
N ILE A 429 -25.55 23.29 -0.78
CA ILE A 429 -24.71 22.95 0.36
C ILE A 429 -24.17 21.52 0.21
N PHE A 430 -25.05 20.55 -0.05
CA PHE A 430 -24.62 19.16 -0.23
C PHE A 430 -23.73 18.96 -1.44
N ILE A 431 -23.99 19.68 -2.54
CA ILE A 431 -23.14 19.63 -3.74
C ILE A 431 -21.73 20.16 -3.45
N ARG A 432 -21.60 21.22 -2.66
CA ARG A 432 -20.30 21.75 -2.22
C ARG A 432 -19.57 20.77 -1.31
N GLU A 433 -20.27 20.08 -0.41
CA GLU A 433 -19.68 19.04 0.42
C GLU A 433 -19.15 17.86 -0.41
N ILE A 434 -19.89 17.43 -1.46
CA ILE A 434 -19.38 16.41 -2.40
C ILE A 434 -18.07 16.87 -3.05
N LEU A 435 -18.01 18.11 -3.55
CA LEU A 435 -16.81 18.66 -4.17
C LEU A 435 -15.64 18.76 -3.19
N GLU A 436 -15.92 19.12 -1.93
CA GLU A 436 -14.91 19.17 -0.87
C GLU A 436 -14.34 17.79 -0.57
N ASP A 437 -15.19 16.78 -0.39
CA ASP A 437 -14.75 15.41 -0.13
C ASP A 437 -13.91 14.84 -1.28
N LEU A 438 -14.33 15.09 -2.53
CA LEU A 438 -13.54 14.71 -3.71
C LEU A 438 -12.21 15.48 -3.79
N SER A 439 -12.18 16.74 -3.34
CA SER A 439 -10.95 17.55 -3.28
C SER A 439 -9.99 17.07 -2.19
N LYS A 440 -10.52 16.58 -1.07
CA LYS A 440 -9.71 15.92 -0.03
C LYS A 440 -9.05 14.64 -0.54
N ILE A 441 -9.69 13.89 -1.45
CA ILE A 441 -9.11 12.69 -2.05
C ILE A 441 -7.83 13.03 -2.83
N THR A 442 -7.89 14.07 -3.68
CA THR A 442 -6.73 14.48 -4.51
C THR A 442 -5.72 15.36 -3.77
N GLY A 443 -6.07 15.83 -2.56
CA GLY A 443 -5.18 16.66 -1.74
C GLY A 443 -5.32 18.15 -1.97
N GLU A 444 -6.32 18.62 -2.74
CA GLU A 444 -6.55 20.04 -3.00
C GLU A 444 -7.13 20.79 -1.79
N ALA A 445 -7.78 20.06 -0.87
CA ALA A 445 -8.43 20.60 0.34
C ALA A 445 -8.04 19.77 1.57
N VAL A 446 -6.73 19.68 1.87
CA VAL A 446 -6.21 18.90 3.01
C VAL A 446 -5.46 19.84 3.94
N THR A 447 -5.57 19.60 5.25
CA THR A 447 -4.81 20.33 6.27
C THR A 447 -3.37 19.83 6.37
N ASP A 448 -2.45 20.69 6.85
CA ASP A 448 -1.05 20.33 7.06
C ASP A 448 -0.90 19.09 7.95
N ASP A 449 -1.73 18.97 9.01
CA ASP A 449 -1.70 17.82 9.93
C ASP A 449 -1.95 16.48 9.22
N ILE A 450 -2.92 16.43 8.29
CA ILE A 450 -3.21 15.24 7.51
C ILE A 450 -2.06 14.92 6.54
N ILE A 451 -1.48 15.95 5.92
CA ILE A 451 -0.30 15.80 5.07
C ILE A 451 0.84 15.19 5.88
N ASP A 452 1.14 15.74 7.04
CA ASP A 452 2.21 15.26 7.91
C ASP A 452 1.97 13.83 8.40
N GLU A 453 0.74 13.46 8.76
CA GLU A 453 0.39 12.10 9.12
C GLU A 453 0.65 11.11 7.96
N ILE A 454 0.24 11.45 6.75
CA ILE A 454 0.42 10.58 5.58
C ILE A 454 1.93 10.37 5.31
N PHE A 455 2.70 11.46 5.27
CA PHE A 455 4.13 11.38 4.93
C PHE A 455 5.00 10.81 6.05
N SER A 456 4.58 10.87 7.31
CA SER A 456 5.29 10.23 8.42
C SER A 456 5.42 8.71 8.28
N LYS A 457 4.53 8.08 7.51
CA LYS A 457 4.53 6.63 7.23
C LYS A 457 5.50 6.23 6.11
N PHE A 458 6.14 7.19 5.45
CA PHE A 458 7.07 6.94 4.35
C PHE A 458 8.45 6.54 4.85
N CYS A 459 9.20 5.88 3.96
CA CYS A 459 10.61 5.58 4.21
C CYS A 459 11.47 6.84 4.13
N LEU A 460 12.59 6.86 4.88
CA LEU A 460 13.66 7.83 4.69
C LEU A 460 14.19 7.73 3.26
N GLY A 461 14.23 8.86 2.52
CA GLY A 461 14.78 8.89 1.15
C GLY A 461 13.76 9.07 0.03
N LYS A 462 12.48 9.10 0.40
CA LYS A 462 11.38 9.31 -0.57
C LYS A 462 10.55 10.54 -0.27
#